data_03a75a6f84cf3fa5c9880689f718f426
#
_entry.id   03a75a6f84cf3fa5c9880689f718f426
#
_cell.length_a   1.000
_cell.length_b   1.000
_cell.length_c   1.000
_cell.angle_alpha   90.00
_cell.angle_beta   90.00
_cell.angle_gamma   90.00
#
_symmetry.space_group_name_H-M   'P 1'
#
loop_
_entity.id
_entity.type
_entity.pdbx_description
1 polymer ?
#
loop_
_entity_poly.entity_id
_entity_poly.type
_entity_poly.pdbx_seq_one_letter_code
_entity_poly.pdbx_strand_id
1 'polypeptide(L)'
;PKNVAKFPDNVIYFKNYSQLASVFSEKKVELLDRLAEMTGQTVTKLALDLGRKKEAISRDLHELDSMGFIEMKKDGNKVYPSLQYQAIQISLRKKKK
;
A
#
# COMPACT_ATOMS: atom_id res chain seq x y z
N PRO A 1 -1.14 11.34 6.43
CA PRO A 1 0.24 11.78 6.48
C PRO A 1 0.41 13.13 5.84
N LYS A 2 1.36 13.86 6.34
CA LYS A 2 1.55 15.16 5.86
C LYS A 2 2.03 15.25 4.49
N ASN A 3 2.73 14.27 4.03
CA ASN A 3 3.35 14.35 2.73
C ASN A 3 2.53 13.78 1.60
N VAL A 4 1.35 13.34 1.91
CA VAL A 4 0.48 12.74 0.92
C VAL A 4 -0.84 13.45 0.92
N ALA A 5 -1.30 13.85 -0.25
CA ALA A 5 -2.56 14.55 -0.37
C ALA A 5 -3.57 13.72 -1.12
N LYS A 6 -4.80 13.74 -0.69
CA LYS A 6 -5.86 13.04 -1.37
C LYS A 6 -6.67 14.03 -2.17
N PHE A 7 -6.78 13.75 -3.44
CA PHE A 7 -7.63 14.53 -4.30
C PHE A 7 -8.41 13.52 -5.04
N PRO A 8 -9.36 13.69 -5.61
CA PRO A 8 -10.58 13.01 -5.59
C PRO A 8 -10.50 11.87 -4.58
N ASP A 9 -11.53 11.26 -4.27
CA ASP A 9 -11.63 10.34 -3.15
C ASP A 9 -10.71 9.15 -3.20
N ASN A 10 -10.33 8.70 -4.34
CA ASN A 10 -9.51 7.51 -4.43
C ASN A 10 -8.23 7.71 -5.21
N VAL A 11 -7.68 8.90 -5.11
CA VAL A 11 -6.43 9.22 -5.79
C VAL A 11 -5.50 9.91 -4.81
N ILE A 12 -4.24 9.49 -4.82
CA ILE A 12 -3.23 10.08 -3.95
C ILE A 12 -2.10 10.61 -4.82
N TYR A 13 -1.62 11.80 -4.50
CA TYR A 13 -0.54 12.40 -5.23
C TYR A 13 0.69 12.53 -4.35
N PHE A 14 1.85 12.36 -4.95
CA PHE A 14 3.12 12.57 -4.26
C PHE A 14 3.79 13.81 -4.80
N LYS A 15 4.52 14.50 -3.94
CA LYS A 15 5.18 15.71 -4.35
C LYS A 15 6.34 15.47 -5.30
N ASN A 16 7.08 14.45 -5.07
CA ASN A 16 8.26 14.20 -5.88
C ASN A 16 8.67 12.74 -5.74
N TYR A 17 9.69 12.39 -6.48
CA TYR A 17 10.22 11.05 -6.48
C TYR A 17 10.74 10.60 -5.13
N SER A 18 11.38 11.50 -4.42
CA SER A 18 11.93 11.19 -3.13
C SER A 18 10.85 10.71 -2.18
N GLN A 19 9.76 11.42 -2.17
CA GLN A 19 8.64 11.06 -1.33
C GLN A 19 8.06 9.72 -1.74
N LEU A 20 7.90 9.53 -3.04
CA LEU A 20 7.38 8.27 -3.54
C LEU A 20 8.31 7.11 -3.13
N ALA A 21 9.59 7.28 -3.32
CA ALA A 21 10.55 6.24 -3.00
C ALA A 21 10.57 5.90 -1.53
N SER A 22 10.33 6.87 -0.67
CA SER A 22 10.36 6.62 0.75
C SER A 22 9.13 5.84 1.21
N VAL A 23 8.05 5.93 0.45
CA VAL A 23 6.81 5.26 0.81
C VAL A 23 6.69 3.89 0.16
N PHE A 24 7.07 3.80 -1.11
CA PHE A 24 6.93 2.57 -1.86
C PHE A 24 8.26 1.94 -2.15
N SER A 25 8.55 0.85 -1.47
CA SER A 25 9.67 0.01 -1.84
C SER A 25 9.13 -0.99 -2.84
N GLU A 26 10.03 -1.68 -3.49
CA GLU A 26 9.67 -2.75 -4.40
C GLU A 26 8.76 -3.75 -3.74
N LYS A 27 9.05 -4.06 -2.49
CA LYS A 27 8.28 -5.04 -1.75
C LYS A 27 6.89 -4.56 -1.40
N LYS A 28 6.75 -3.27 -1.11
CA LYS A 28 5.44 -2.73 -0.83
C LYS A 28 4.60 -2.64 -2.09
N VAL A 29 5.23 -2.33 -3.21
CA VAL A 29 4.51 -2.30 -4.47
C VAL A 29 4.00 -3.70 -4.82
N GLU A 30 4.83 -4.70 -4.56
CA GLU A 30 4.45 -6.08 -4.79
C GLU A 30 3.22 -6.47 -3.97
N LEU A 31 3.19 -6.02 -2.72
CA LEU A 31 2.04 -6.25 -1.87
C LEU A 31 0.78 -5.59 -2.42
N LEU A 32 0.92 -4.35 -2.84
CA LEU A 32 -0.22 -3.62 -3.38
C LEU A 32 -0.74 -4.28 -4.65
N ASP A 33 0.17 -4.74 -5.49
CA ASP A 33 -0.22 -5.44 -6.71
C ASP A 33 -0.99 -6.70 -6.39
N ARG A 34 -0.51 -7.45 -5.41
CA ARG A 34 -1.18 -8.69 -5.06
C ARG A 34 -2.58 -8.43 -4.50
N LEU A 35 -2.71 -7.39 -3.68
CA LEU A 35 -4.01 -7.03 -3.13
C LEU A 35 -4.96 -6.56 -4.21
N ALA A 36 -4.43 -5.93 -5.24
CA ALA A 36 -5.26 -5.48 -6.35
C ALA A 36 -5.77 -6.66 -7.17
N GLU A 37 -4.96 -7.69 -7.29
CA GLU A 37 -5.33 -8.87 -8.06
C GLU A 37 -6.27 -9.80 -7.32
N MET A 38 -6.04 -9.95 -6.03
CA MET A 38 -6.78 -10.93 -5.26
C MET A 38 -7.29 -10.32 -3.98
N THR A 39 -8.59 -10.26 -3.85
CA THR A 39 -9.18 -9.71 -2.64
C THR A 39 -9.45 -10.85 -1.66
N GLY A 40 -9.62 -10.48 -0.40
CA GLY A 40 -9.99 -11.44 0.61
C GLY A 40 -8.88 -12.34 1.11
N GLN A 41 -7.63 -11.96 0.89
CA GLN A 41 -6.53 -12.77 1.36
C GLN A 41 -6.09 -12.36 2.75
N THR A 42 -5.70 -13.34 3.54
CA THR A 42 -5.19 -13.06 4.87
C THR A 42 -3.71 -12.70 4.79
N VAL A 43 -3.21 -12.13 5.88
CA VAL A 43 -1.79 -11.82 5.97
C VAL A 43 -0.96 -13.10 5.82
N THR A 44 -1.42 -14.18 6.43
CA THR A 44 -0.71 -15.46 6.34
C THR A 44 -0.61 -15.96 4.90
N LYS A 45 -1.72 -15.85 4.18
CA LYS A 45 -1.74 -16.29 2.80
C LYS A 45 -0.82 -15.44 1.93
N LEU A 46 -0.84 -14.14 2.15
CA LEU A 46 0.05 -13.25 1.43
C LEU A 46 1.51 -13.60 1.65
N ALA A 47 1.85 -13.89 2.90
CA ALA A 47 3.23 -14.26 3.22
C ALA A 47 3.64 -15.51 2.47
N LEU A 48 2.75 -16.49 2.43
CA LEU A 48 3.03 -17.72 1.71
C LEU A 48 3.19 -17.47 0.22
N ASP A 49 2.26 -16.72 -0.35
CA ASP A 49 2.28 -16.46 -1.78
C ASP A 49 3.50 -15.69 -2.23
N LEU A 50 3.96 -14.77 -1.40
CA LEU A 50 5.08 -13.93 -1.76
C LEU A 50 6.41 -14.46 -1.27
N GLY A 51 6.38 -15.59 -0.56
CA GLY A 51 7.60 -16.19 -0.06
C GLY A 51 8.33 -15.32 0.95
N ARG A 52 7.58 -14.61 1.77
CA ARG A 52 8.16 -13.70 2.75
C ARG A 52 7.69 -14.06 4.14
N LYS A 53 8.48 -13.64 5.12
CA LYS A 53 8.09 -13.88 6.51
C LYS A 53 6.87 -13.06 6.86
N LYS A 54 6.02 -13.67 7.64
CA LYS A 54 4.79 -12.99 8.03
C LYS A 54 5.05 -11.67 8.74
N GLU A 55 6.12 -11.62 9.54
CA GLU A 55 6.46 -10.40 10.25
C GLU A 55 6.83 -9.28 9.30
N ALA A 56 7.54 -9.62 8.23
CA ALA A 56 7.91 -8.61 7.24
C ALA A 56 6.70 -8.09 6.50
N ILE A 57 5.81 -8.99 6.13
CA ILE A 57 4.56 -8.61 5.47
C ILE A 57 3.73 -7.72 6.40
N SER A 58 3.61 -8.12 7.64
CA SER A 58 2.84 -7.34 8.61
C SER A 58 3.38 -5.94 8.77
N ARG A 59 4.69 -5.82 8.86
CA ARG A 59 5.31 -4.52 9.02
C ARG A 59 5.01 -3.62 7.83
N ASP A 60 5.18 -4.16 6.62
CA ASP A 60 4.91 -3.38 5.43
C ASP A 60 3.44 -2.99 5.33
N LEU A 61 2.55 -3.91 5.69
CA LEU A 61 1.13 -3.61 5.65
C LEU A 61 0.76 -2.52 6.66
N HIS A 62 1.38 -2.56 7.84
CA HIS A 62 1.09 -1.52 8.83
C HIS A 62 1.54 -0.16 8.34
N GLU A 63 2.65 -0.11 7.65
CA GLU A 63 3.12 1.15 7.08
C GLU A 63 2.15 1.66 6.03
N LEU A 64 1.68 0.77 5.17
CA LEU A 64 0.72 1.17 4.15
C LEU A 64 -0.61 1.59 4.76
N ASP A 65 -1.00 0.90 5.81
CA ASP A 65 -2.22 1.24 6.53
C ASP A 65 -2.11 2.64 7.16
N SER A 66 -0.97 2.93 7.75
CA SER A 66 -0.79 4.23 8.40
C SER A 66 -0.83 5.37 7.40
N MET A 67 -0.58 5.09 6.15
CA MET A 67 -0.64 6.09 5.10
C MET A 67 -1.99 6.13 4.40
N GLY A 68 -2.88 5.26 4.78
CA GLY A 68 -4.21 5.26 4.21
C GLY A 68 -4.37 4.49 2.91
N PHE A 69 -3.37 3.73 2.50
CA PHE A 69 -3.46 2.98 1.26
C PHE A 69 -4.27 1.71 1.40
N ILE A 70 -4.26 1.13 2.57
CA ILE A 70 -5.00 -0.09 2.82
C ILE A 70 -5.71 0.01 4.15
N GLU A 71 -6.60 -0.92 4.38
CA GLU A 71 -7.28 -1.06 5.65
C GLU A 71 -7.10 -2.49 6.12
N MET A 72 -6.81 -2.66 7.40
CA MET A 72 -6.64 -4.00 7.98
C MET A 72 -7.92 -4.37 8.68
N LYS A 73 -8.59 -5.40 8.21
CA LYS A 73 -9.83 -5.85 8.81
C LYS A 73 -9.61 -7.15 9.54
N LYS A 74 -10.12 -7.23 10.73
CA LYS A 74 -10.00 -8.42 11.53
C LYS A 74 -11.27 -9.23 11.53
N ASP A 75 -11.13 -10.53 11.46
CA ASP A 75 -12.25 -11.43 11.55
C ASP A 75 -11.76 -12.62 12.35
N GLY A 76 -12.08 -12.64 13.64
CA GLY A 76 -11.57 -13.66 14.53
C GLY A 76 -10.07 -13.51 14.65
N ASN A 77 -9.33 -14.57 14.38
CA ASN A 77 -7.88 -14.54 14.45
C ASN A 77 -7.23 -14.13 13.15
N LYS A 78 -8.03 -13.87 12.14
CA LYS A 78 -7.48 -13.58 10.83
C LYS A 78 -7.53 -12.12 10.51
N VAL A 79 -6.52 -11.65 9.78
CA VAL A 79 -6.45 -10.26 9.38
C VAL A 79 -6.45 -10.21 7.85
N TYR A 80 -7.33 -9.39 7.32
CA TYR A 80 -7.52 -9.26 5.88
C TYR A 80 -7.21 -7.84 5.46
N PRO A 81 -6.08 -7.62 4.82
CA PRO A 81 -5.81 -6.28 4.30
C PRO A 81 -6.60 -6.05 3.02
N SER A 82 -7.05 -4.84 2.83
CA SER A 82 -7.77 -4.51 1.60
C SER A 82 -7.37 -3.13 1.13
N LEU A 83 -7.35 -2.96 -0.19
CA LEU A 83 -7.00 -1.67 -0.76
C LEU A 83 -8.10 -0.67 -0.51
N GLN A 84 -7.69 0.55 -0.22
CA GLN A 84 -8.63 1.63 -0.01
C GLN A 84 -8.82 2.47 -1.26
N TYR A 85 -7.92 2.33 -2.23
CA TYR A 85 -7.97 3.11 -3.44
C TYR A 85 -7.93 2.21 -4.65
N GLN A 86 -8.72 2.54 -5.64
CA GLN A 86 -8.72 1.77 -6.87
C GLN A 86 -7.51 2.08 -7.72
N ALA A 87 -6.95 3.26 -7.53
CA ALA A 87 -5.79 3.66 -8.30
C ALA A 87 -4.92 4.59 -7.49
N ILE A 88 -3.64 4.52 -7.73
CA ILE A 88 -2.70 5.44 -7.15
C ILE A 88 -2.06 6.16 -8.31
N GLN A 89 -2.27 7.46 -8.36
CA GLN A 89 -1.73 8.26 -9.43
C GLN A 89 -0.50 8.98 -8.96
N ILE A 90 0.56 8.88 -9.73
CA ILE A 90 1.80 9.54 -9.41
C ILE A 90 2.01 10.67 -10.37
N SER A 91 2.06 11.86 -9.83
CA SER A 91 2.25 13.03 -10.66
C SER A 91 3.71 13.41 -10.67
N LEU A 92 4.42 12.95 -11.65
CA LEU A 92 5.83 13.22 -11.76
C LEU A 92 6.07 14.44 -12.60
N ARG A 93 5.36 15.49 -12.27
CA ARG A 93 5.44 16.68 -13.07
C ARG A 93 6.81 17.30 -12.92
N LYS A 94 7.42 17.56 -14.06
CA LYS A 94 8.69 18.15 -14.03
C LYS A 94 8.58 19.57 -13.67
N LYS A 95 9.51 20.07 -12.90
CA LYS A 95 9.52 21.44 -12.62
C LYS A 95 9.98 22.14 -13.82
N LYS A 96 9.32 23.11 -14.19
CA LYS A 96 9.75 23.82 -15.32
C LYS A 96 10.84 24.63 -14.90
N LYS A 97 11.69 24.76 -15.28
CA LYS A 97 12.73 25.43 -14.76
C LYS A 97 12.97 26.45 -15.40
#